data_0841fcf05ed94b26038075bdb988ffab
#
_entry.id   0841fcf05ed94b26038075bdb988ffab
#
_cell.length_a   1.000
_cell.length_b   1.000
_cell.length_c   1.000
_cell.angle_alpha   90.00
_cell.angle_beta   90.00
_cell.angle_gamma   90.00
#
_symmetry.space_group_name_H-M   'P 1'
#
loop_
_entity.id
_entity.type
_entity.pdbx_description
1 polymer ?
#
loop_
_entity_poly.entity_id
_entity_poly.type
_entity_poly.pdbx_seq_one_letter_code
_entity_poly.pdbx_strand_id
1 'polypeptide(L)'
;CYFTSIFLMAIPPSIFGERFYVLTVWIMLAMLSFSTAWLLRTVFVKVFKADKYVSRCAVMAMLFVTVQCMVGRVEAFYWYCGAVNYMFVHGMSLFFYGLLISIACDRGKSGKLKLVMVSLLGFLTGGGNQLTALNVAIVLSVAAGFLFYHKKWKEYRTLLLPVVAFFLGFALNVAAPGNWVRAEGASGMNPVKAVL
;
A
#
# COMPACT_ATOMS: atom_id res chain seq x y z
N CYS A 1 -11.18 1.95 12.09
CA CYS A 1 -10.58 0.65 12.48
C CYS A 1 -9.77 0.09 11.31
N TYR A 2 -8.48 -0.07 11.48
CA TYR A 2 -7.57 -0.64 10.47
C TYR A 2 -7.60 -2.17 10.56
N PHE A 3 -8.62 -2.83 10.02
CA PHE A 3 -8.82 -4.27 10.26
C PHE A 3 -7.61 -5.12 9.84
N THR A 4 -6.90 -4.75 8.77
CA THR A 4 -5.66 -5.44 8.35
C THR A 4 -4.57 -5.32 9.40
N SER A 5 -4.35 -4.12 9.95
CA SER A 5 -3.34 -3.89 10.99
C SER A 5 -3.73 -4.55 12.31
N ILE A 6 -5.02 -4.50 12.67
CA ILE A 6 -5.52 -5.14 13.89
C ILE A 6 -5.31 -6.66 13.82
N PHE A 7 -5.60 -7.28 12.67
CA PHE A 7 -5.36 -8.70 12.48
C PHE A 7 -3.89 -9.08 12.67
N LEU A 8 -2.98 -8.28 12.13
CA LEU A 8 -1.54 -8.50 12.33
C LEU A 8 -1.10 -8.23 13.77
N MET A 9 -1.65 -7.20 14.41
CA MET A 9 -1.33 -6.88 15.81
C MET A 9 -1.88 -7.91 16.81
N ALA A 10 -2.90 -8.67 16.42
CA ALA A 10 -3.42 -9.78 17.26
C ALA A 10 -2.39 -10.91 17.44
N ILE A 11 -1.35 -10.95 16.62
CA ILE A 11 -0.26 -11.94 16.72
C ILE A 11 1.06 -11.17 17.00
N PRO A 12 1.25 -10.66 18.23
CA PRO A 12 2.46 -9.91 18.56
C PRO A 12 3.67 -10.86 18.65
N PRO A 13 4.87 -10.40 18.30
CA PRO A 13 6.09 -11.19 18.39
C PRO A 13 6.38 -11.75 19.79
N SER A 14 5.87 -11.10 20.84
CA SER A 14 6.00 -11.53 22.24
C SER A 14 5.42 -12.93 22.55
N ILE A 15 4.51 -13.44 21.70
CA ILE A 15 4.03 -14.84 21.80
C ILE A 15 5.18 -15.84 21.74
N PHE A 16 6.23 -15.50 20.96
CA PHE A 16 7.44 -16.32 20.81
C PHE A 16 8.59 -15.89 21.74
N GLY A 17 8.37 -14.83 22.55
CA GLY A 17 9.34 -14.23 23.44
C GLY A 17 9.77 -12.82 23.02
N GLU A 18 10.25 -12.00 23.97
CA GLU A 18 10.58 -10.58 23.74
C GLU A 18 11.66 -10.38 22.67
N ARG A 19 12.61 -11.31 22.54
CA ARG A 19 13.67 -11.25 21.51
C ARG A 19 13.15 -11.25 20.08
N PHE A 20 11.94 -11.76 19.86
CA PHE A 20 11.34 -11.82 18.51
C PHE A 20 10.86 -10.47 17.99
N TYR A 21 10.80 -9.40 18.81
CA TYR A 21 10.55 -8.05 18.31
C TYR A 21 11.63 -7.57 17.30
N VAL A 22 12.84 -8.11 17.36
CA VAL A 22 13.89 -7.84 16.35
C VAL A 22 13.45 -8.26 14.95
N LEU A 23 12.65 -9.33 14.83
CA LEU A 23 12.11 -9.78 13.54
C LEU A 23 11.20 -8.74 12.89
N THR A 24 10.53 -7.88 13.68
CA THR A 24 9.71 -6.79 13.12
C THR A 24 10.53 -5.92 12.18
N VAL A 25 11.72 -5.51 12.60
CA VAL A 25 12.61 -4.67 11.79
C VAL A 25 12.98 -5.35 10.48
N TRP A 26 13.37 -6.63 10.54
CA TRP A 26 13.75 -7.40 9.35
C TRP A 26 12.57 -7.61 8.40
N ILE A 27 11.39 -7.92 8.93
CA ILE A 27 10.17 -8.10 8.12
C ILE A 27 9.79 -6.78 7.43
N MET A 28 9.85 -5.65 8.14
CA MET A 28 9.52 -4.34 7.57
C MET A 28 10.52 -3.91 6.51
N LEU A 29 11.83 -4.10 6.74
CA LEU A 29 12.87 -3.82 5.75
C LEU A 29 12.74 -4.72 4.52
N ALA A 30 12.49 -6.02 4.73
CA ALA A 30 12.27 -6.95 3.63
C ALA A 30 11.03 -6.58 2.81
N MET A 31 9.91 -6.24 3.48
CA MET A 31 8.67 -5.82 2.83
C MET A 31 8.87 -4.54 2.02
N LEU A 32 9.52 -3.52 2.59
CA LEU A 32 9.85 -2.27 1.90
C LEU A 32 10.75 -2.52 0.69
N SER A 33 11.83 -3.29 0.90
CA SER A 33 12.81 -3.57 -0.16
C SER A 33 12.19 -4.36 -1.31
N PHE A 34 11.44 -5.42 -1.00
CA PHE A 34 10.80 -6.27 -1.99
C PHE A 34 9.73 -5.49 -2.77
N SER A 35 8.85 -4.76 -2.08
CA SER A 35 7.76 -4.04 -2.73
C SER A 35 8.26 -2.89 -3.60
N THR A 36 9.26 -2.14 -3.12
CA THR A 36 9.92 -1.06 -3.89
C THR A 36 10.62 -1.65 -5.12
N ALA A 37 11.38 -2.72 -4.95
CA ALA A 37 12.08 -3.39 -6.07
C ALA A 37 11.08 -3.92 -7.11
N TRP A 38 9.99 -4.53 -6.65
CA TRP A 38 8.94 -5.04 -7.54
C TRP A 38 8.27 -3.92 -8.33
N LEU A 39 7.85 -2.85 -7.66
CA LEU A 39 7.21 -1.70 -8.30
C LEU A 39 8.14 -1.05 -9.33
N LEU A 40 9.34 -0.64 -8.91
CA LEU A 40 10.27 0.06 -9.79
C LEU A 40 10.73 -0.82 -10.95
N ARG A 41 11.03 -2.11 -10.70
CA ARG A 41 11.34 -3.04 -11.78
C ARG A 41 10.19 -3.15 -12.78
N THR A 42 8.94 -3.22 -12.31
CA THR A 42 7.77 -3.31 -13.19
C THR A 42 7.64 -2.03 -14.01
N VAL A 43 7.82 -0.87 -13.42
CA VAL A 43 7.76 0.43 -14.11
C VAL A 43 8.90 0.56 -15.11
N PHE A 44 10.14 0.40 -14.67
CA PHE A 44 11.30 0.64 -15.56
C PHE A 44 11.40 -0.40 -16.68
N VAL A 45 11.20 -1.68 -16.38
CA VAL A 45 11.40 -2.74 -17.36
C VAL A 45 10.17 -2.94 -18.25
N LYS A 46 8.94 -2.98 -17.66
CA LYS A 46 7.73 -3.26 -18.45
C LYS A 46 7.15 -2.03 -19.13
N VAL A 47 7.15 -0.85 -18.46
CA VAL A 47 6.55 0.37 -19.01
C VAL A 47 7.56 1.14 -19.83
N PHE A 48 8.72 1.49 -19.26
CA PHE A 48 9.75 2.29 -19.93
C PHE A 48 10.70 1.47 -20.81
N LYS A 49 10.66 0.13 -20.72
CA LYS A 49 11.58 -0.77 -21.44
C LYS A 49 13.05 -0.42 -21.22
N ALA A 50 13.37 0.12 -20.05
CA ALA A 50 14.71 0.48 -19.64
C ALA A 50 15.56 -0.76 -19.35
N ASP A 51 16.89 -0.58 -19.37
CA ASP A 51 17.83 -1.63 -19.01
C ASP A 51 17.65 -2.06 -17.55
N LYS A 52 17.92 -3.33 -17.30
CA LYS A 52 17.88 -3.93 -15.96
C LYS A 52 18.87 -3.25 -14.98
N TYR A 53 19.99 -2.74 -15.48
CA TYR A 53 20.94 -1.98 -14.66
C TYR A 53 20.37 -0.67 -14.17
N VAL A 54 19.72 0.10 -15.06
CA VAL A 54 19.02 1.34 -14.70
C VAL A 54 17.96 1.08 -13.65
N SER A 55 17.17 0.01 -13.81
CA SER A 55 16.17 -0.38 -12.83
C SER A 55 16.79 -0.70 -11.47
N ARG A 56 17.93 -1.42 -11.43
CA ARG A 56 18.63 -1.75 -10.17
C ARG A 56 19.18 -0.50 -9.49
N CYS A 57 19.80 0.40 -10.24
CA CYS A 57 20.29 1.68 -9.71
C CYS A 57 19.14 2.51 -9.12
N ALA A 58 18.00 2.59 -9.82
CA ALA A 58 16.82 3.30 -9.33
C ALA A 58 16.26 2.68 -8.02
N VAL A 59 16.21 1.34 -7.93
CA VAL A 59 15.80 0.65 -6.70
C VAL A 59 16.74 0.98 -5.54
N MET A 60 18.04 0.88 -5.75
CA MET A 60 19.04 1.16 -4.71
C MET A 60 18.98 2.62 -4.25
N ALA A 61 18.91 3.57 -5.19
CA ALA A 61 18.78 4.99 -4.89
C ALA A 61 17.49 5.28 -4.11
N MET A 62 16.35 4.72 -4.55
CA MET A 62 15.06 4.93 -3.89
C MET A 62 15.05 4.34 -2.48
N LEU A 63 15.57 3.14 -2.28
CA LEU A 63 15.68 2.52 -0.95
C LEU A 63 16.60 3.33 -0.04
N PHE A 64 17.75 3.76 -0.56
CA PHE A 64 18.69 4.59 0.21
C PHE A 64 18.00 5.87 0.68
N VAL A 65 17.39 6.63 -0.24
CA VAL A 65 16.68 7.88 0.10
C VAL A 65 15.54 7.61 1.08
N THR A 66 14.72 6.60 0.84
CA THR A 66 13.57 6.28 1.71
C THR A 66 14.03 5.97 3.14
N VAL A 67 15.06 5.16 3.31
CA VAL A 67 15.54 4.77 4.65
C VAL A 67 16.29 5.93 5.33
N GLN A 68 17.11 6.68 4.57
CA GLN A 68 17.92 7.78 5.15
C GLN A 68 17.08 9.03 5.45
N CYS A 69 16.14 9.37 4.59
CA CYS A 69 15.32 10.58 4.74
C CYS A 69 14.03 10.37 5.54
N MET A 70 13.80 9.16 6.04
CA MET A 70 12.61 8.86 6.84
C MET A 70 12.67 9.55 8.21
N VAL A 71 11.71 10.42 8.50
CA VAL A 71 11.66 11.21 9.75
C VAL A 71 11.33 10.32 10.95
N GLY A 72 10.34 9.45 10.84
CA GLY A 72 9.85 8.56 11.90
C GLY A 72 10.43 7.13 11.79
N ARG A 73 11.76 6.95 11.77
CA ARG A 73 12.37 5.62 11.63
C ARG A 73 12.04 4.68 12.78
N VAL A 74 11.95 5.21 14.00
CA VAL A 74 11.63 4.40 15.19
C VAL A 74 10.22 3.86 15.09
N GLU A 75 9.26 4.70 14.75
CA GLU A 75 7.85 4.33 14.59
C GLU A 75 7.64 3.39 13.40
N ALA A 76 8.45 3.55 12.35
CA ALA A 76 8.31 2.76 11.13
C ALA A 76 8.87 1.35 11.24
N PHE A 77 9.95 1.15 12.01
CA PHE A 77 10.67 -0.13 12.03
C PHE A 77 10.76 -0.77 13.40
N TYR A 78 10.90 0.01 14.47
CA TYR A 78 11.18 -0.52 15.81
C TYR A 78 9.93 -0.60 16.70
N TRP A 79 9.00 0.34 16.54
CA TRP A 79 7.76 0.29 17.29
C TRP A 79 6.74 -0.60 16.58
N TYR A 80 6.48 -1.79 17.12
CA TYR A 80 5.67 -2.82 16.45
C TYR A 80 4.31 -2.32 15.95
N CYS A 81 3.55 -1.59 16.79
CA CYS A 81 2.25 -1.06 16.39
C CYS A 81 2.37 -0.04 15.24
N GLY A 82 3.38 0.83 15.28
CA GLY A 82 3.68 1.77 14.21
C GLY A 82 4.13 1.07 12.94
N ALA A 83 5.07 0.13 13.06
CA ALA A 83 5.60 -0.65 11.95
C ALA A 83 4.48 -1.38 11.18
N VAL A 84 3.56 -2.03 11.88
CA VAL A 84 2.43 -2.74 11.26
C VAL A 84 1.42 -1.77 10.64
N ASN A 85 1.12 -0.65 11.31
CA ASN A 85 0.13 0.30 10.80
C ASN A 85 0.63 1.15 9.63
N TYR A 86 1.90 1.51 9.62
CA TYR A 86 2.44 2.45 8.63
C TYR A 86 3.31 1.73 7.60
N MET A 87 4.42 1.13 8.03
CA MET A 87 5.43 0.59 7.10
C MET A 87 4.92 -0.64 6.35
N PHE A 88 4.28 -1.58 7.06
CA PHE A 88 3.77 -2.79 6.43
C PHE A 88 2.68 -2.47 5.40
N VAL A 89 1.70 -1.63 5.78
CA VAL A 89 0.62 -1.22 4.87
C VAL A 89 1.16 -0.41 3.69
N HIS A 90 2.16 0.44 3.91
CA HIS A 90 2.85 1.15 2.83
C HIS A 90 3.53 0.18 1.86
N GLY A 91 4.28 -0.81 2.38
CA GLY A 91 4.88 -1.86 1.56
C GLY A 91 3.82 -2.64 0.75
N MET A 92 2.69 -2.99 1.38
CA MET A 92 1.56 -3.61 0.67
C MET A 92 1.04 -2.74 -0.47
N SER A 93 0.91 -1.42 -0.26
CA SER A 93 0.44 -0.50 -1.30
C SER A 93 1.38 -0.41 -2.49
N LEU A 94 2.70 -0.34 -2.25
CA LEU A 94 3.71 -0.35 -3.32
C LEU A 94 3.67 -1.66 -4.12
N PHE A 95 3.53 -2.79 -3.43
CA PHE A 95 3.41 -4.10 -4.07
C PHE A 95 2.12 -4.20 -4.89
N PHE A 96 1.01 -3.70 -4.37
CA PHE A 96 -0.28 -3.63 -5.05
C PHE A 96 -0.18 -2.80 -6.33
N TYR A 97 0.42 -1.60 -6.30
CA TYR A 97 0.66 -0.80 -7.50
C TYR A 97 1.49 -1.55 -8.55
N GLY A 98 2.58 -2.18 -8.13
CA GLY A 98 3.43 -2.95 -9.04
C GLY A 98 2.68 -4.10 -9.71
N LEU A 99 1.78 -4.79 -8.99
CA LEU A 99 0.95 -5.85 -9.53
C LEU A 99 -0.12 -5.32 -10.49
N LEU A 100 -0.78 -4.20 -10.16
CA LEU A 100 -1.76 -3.57 -11.06
C LEU A 100 -1.11 -3.14 -12.37
N ILE A 101 0.06 -2.49 -12.32
CA ILE A 101 0.83 -2.10 -13.51
C ILE A 101 1.23 -3.34 -14.31
N SER A 102 1.66 -4.42 -13.63
CA SER A 102 2.00 -5.68 -14.30
C SER A 102 0.80 -6.28 -15.04
N ILE A 103 -0.40 -6.29 -14.43
CA ILE A 103 -1.63 -6.77 -15.09
C ILE A 103 -2.00 -5.86 -16.27
N ALA A 104 -1.86 -4.54 -16.11
CA ALA A 104 -2.11 -3.59 -17.18
C ALA A 104 -1.20 -3.82 -18.39
N CYS A 105 0.10 -4.05 -18.15
CA CYS A 105 1.06 -4.36 -19.21
C CYS A 105 0.77 -5.70 -19.92
N ASP A 106 0.28 -6.69 -19.17
CA ASP A 106 -0.05 -8.03 -19.69
C ASP A 106 -1.37 -8.04 -20.50
N ARG A 107 -2.07 -6.89 -20.60
CA ARG A 107 -3.32 -6.68 -21.38
C ARG A 107 -4.36 -7.78 -21.19
N GLY A 108 -4.63 -8.13 -19.92
CA GLY A 108 -5.66 -9.12 -19.57
C GLY A 108 -5.28 -10.59 -19.75
N LYS A 109 -4.05 -10.89 -20.17
CA LYS A 109 -3.53 -12.27 -20.24
C LYS A 109 -3.11 -12.84 -18.89
N SER A 110 -3.36 -12.10 -17.80
CA SER A 110 -3.04 -12.55 -16.45
C SER A 110 -3.93 -13.72 -16.02
N GLY A 111 -3.33 -14.75 -15.45
CA GLY A 111 -4.06 -15.92 -14.95
C GLY A 111 -5.07 -15.55 -13.84
N LYS A 112 -6.16 -16.31 -13.74
CA LYS A 112 -7.23 -16.09 -12.74
C LYS A 112 -6.69 -16.03 -11.31
N LEU A 113 -5.74 -16.91 -10.96
CA LEU A 113 -5.14 -16.96 -9.63
C LEU A 113 -4.43 -15.63 -9.29
N LYS A 114 -3.63 -15.07 -10.23
CA LYS A 114 -2.97 -13.78 -10.05
C LYS A 114 -4.00 -12.67 -9.79
N LEU A 115 -5.11 -12.67 -10.53
CA LEU A 115 -6.16 -11.69 -10.36
C LEU A 115 -6.84 -11.77 -8.99
N VAL A 116 -7.14 -12.98 -8.52
CA VAL A 116 -7.69 -13.21 -7.17
C VAL A 116 -6.73 -12.74 -6.09
N MET A 117 -5.45 -13.10 -6.19
CA MET A 117 -4.42 -12.68 -5.23
C MET A 117 -4.27 -11.17 -5.16
N VAL A 118 -4.27 -10.49 -6.32
CA VAL A 118 -4.19 -9.02 -6.37
C VAL A 118 -5.45 -8.37 -5.82
N SER A 119 -6.62 -8.97 -6.03
CA SER A 119 -7.88 -8.48 -5.45
C SER A 119 -7.90 -8.62 -3.93
N LEU A 120 -7.43 -9.74 -3.40
CA LEU A 120 -7.28 -9.93 -1.96
C LEU A 120 -6.29 -8.92 -1.37
N LEU A 121 -5.14 -8.72 -2.01
CA LEU A 121 -4.16 -7.72 -1.59
C LEU A 121 -4.76 -6.31 -1.62
N GLY A 122 -5.54 -5.98 -2.66
CA GLY A 122 -6.25 -4.71 -2.76
C GLY A 122 -7.23 -4.50 -1.60
N PHE A 123 -8.05 -5.50 -1.29
CA PHE A 123 -8.97 -5.46 -0.17
C PHE A 123 -8.26 -5.22 1.17
N LEU A 124 -7.16 -5.94 1.42
CA LEU A 124 -6.35 -5.79 2.62
C LEU A 124 -5.66 -4.41 2.67
N THR A 125 -5.18 -3.90 1.53
CA THR A 125 -4.58 -2.56 1.46
C THR A 125 -5.61 -1.47 1.77
N GLY A 126 -6.83 -1.59 1.28
CA GLY A 126 -7.94 -0.69 1.63
C GLY A 126 -8.32 -0.73 3.12
N GLY A 127 -8.20 -1.92 3.75
CA GLY A 127 -8.43 -2.11 5.19
C GLY A 127 -7.27 -1.71 6.10
N GLY A 128 -6.18 -1.20 5.54
CA GLY A 128 -5.01 -0.75 6.27
C GLY A 128 -5.11 0.66 6.83
N ASN A 129 -3.98 1.34 7.00
CA ASN A 129 -3.93 2.72 7.48
C ASN A 129 -4.72 3.67 6.56
N GLN A 130 -5.56 4.53 7.13
CA GLN A 130 -6.44 5.43 6.36
C GLN A 130 -5.69 6.38 5.43
N LEU A 131 -4.55 6.94 5.87
CA LEU A 131 -3.74 7.83 5.04
C LEU A 131 -3.17 7.09 3.82
N THR A 132 -2.64 5.89 4.03
CA THR A 132 -2.13 5.05 2.93
C THR A 132 -3.27 4.64 2.00
N ALA A 133 -4.41 4.21 2.55
CA ALA A 133 -5.58 3.83 1.76
C ALA A 133 -6.15 5.02 0.98
N LEU A 134 -6.21 6.22 1.57
CA LEU A 134 -6.63 7.44 0.89
C LEU A 134 -5.69 7.79 -0.27
N ASN A 135 -4.37 7.71 -0.05
CA ASN A 135 -3.39 7.93 -1.11
C ASN A 135 -3.61 6.96 -2.28
N VAL A 136 -3.79 5.67 -1.98
CA VAL A 136 -4.10 4.66 -3.01
C VAL A 136 -5.41 4.97 -3.71
N ALA A 137 -6.46 5.37 -2.98
CA ALA A 137 -7.75 5.73 -3.56
C ALA A 137 -7.63 6.91 -4.54
N ILE A 138 -6.87 7.95 -4.19
CA ILE A 138 -6.62 9.10 -5.06
C ILE A 138 -5.92 8.66 -6.34
N VAL A 139 -4.82 7.89 -6.22
CA VAL A 139 -4.05 7.41 -7.38
C VAL A 139 -4.93 6.54 -8.30
N LEU A 140 -5.70 5.61 -7.74
CA LEU A 140 -6.61 4.77 -8.52
C LEU A 140 -7.72 5.57 -9.19
N SER A 141 -8.28 6.57 -8.51
CA SER A 141 -9.32 7.43 -9.06
C SER A 141 -8.79 8.28 -10.24
N VAL A 142 -7.59 8.85 -10.10
CA VAL A 142 -6.93 9.58 -11.18
C VAL A 142 -6.63 8.65 -12.37
N ALA A 143 -6.10 7.46 -12.12
CA ALA A 143 -5.83 6.47 -13.17
C ALA A 143 -7.12 6.03 -13.88
N ALA A 144 -8.20 5.78 -13.14
CA ALA A 144 -9.50 5.44 -13.70
C ALA A 144 -10.08 6.58 -14.54
N GLY A 145 -10.02 7.82 -14.04
CA GLY A 145 -10.43 9.02 -14.78
C GLY A 145 -9.67 9.19 -16.10
N PHE A 146 -8.35 8.98 -16.06
CA PHE A 146 -7.51 9.00 -17.26
C PHE A 146 -7.92 7.93 -18.30
N LEU A 147 -8.13 6.69 -17.85
CA LEU A 147 -8.56 5.60 -18.73
C LEU A 147 -9.95 5.85 -19.32
N PHE A 148 -10.84 6.45 -18.54
CA PHE A 148 -12.19 6.82 -18.99
C PHE A 148 -12.13 7.95 -20.02
N TYR A 149 -11.39 9.01 -19.75
CA TYR A 149 -11.20 10.14 -20.67
C TYR A 149 -10.65 9.69 -22.03
N HIS A 150 -9.64 8.80 -22.04
CA HIS A 150 -9.05 8.25 -23.27
C HIS A 150 -9.84 7.09 -23.89
N LYS A 151 -11.03 6.76 -23.38
CA LYS A 151 -11.88 5.66 -23.86
C LYS A 151 -11.20 4.28 -23.87
N LYS A 152 -10.14 4.10 -23.08
CA LYS A 152 -9.36 2.85 -23.00
C LYS A 152 -9.84 1.88 -21.94
N TRP A 153 -10.87 2.21 -21.22
CA TRP A 153 -11.42 1.42 -20.12
C TRP A 153 -11.73 -0.05 -20.49
N LYS A 154 -12.18 -0.32 -21.72
CA LYS A 154 -12.47 -1.69 -22.18
C LYS A 154 -11.22 -2.60 -22.23
N GLU A 155 -10.04 -2.03 -22.53
CA GLU A 155 -8.76 -2.75 -22.56
C GLU A 155 -8.30 -3.19 -21.16
N TYR A 156 -8.66 -2.41 -20.13
CA TYR A 156 -8.20 -2.57 -18.77
C TYR A 156 -9.27 -3.08 -17.79
N ARG A 157 -10.38 -3.63 -18.34
CA ARG A 157 -11.49 -4.14 -17.52
C ARG A 157 -11.10 -5.21 -16.50
N THR A 158 -10.01 -5.93 -16.74
CA THR A 158 -9.45 -6.92 -15.79
C THR A 158 -8.96 -6.30 -14.50
N LEU A 159 -8.59 -5.00 -14.50
CA LEU A 159 -8.22 -4.26 -13.31
C LEU A 159 -9.43 -3.90 -12.45
N LEU A 160 -10.64 -4.00 -12.98
CA LEU A 160 -11.85 -3.61 -12.24
C LEU A 160 -12.00 -4.41 -10.95
N LEU A 161 -11.77 -5.72 -11.01
CA LEU A 161 -11.92 -6.60 -9.85
C LEU A 161 -11.01 -6.20 -8.68
N PRO A 162 -9.66 -6.06 -8.83
CA PRO A 162 -8.81 -5.62 -7.74
C PRO A 162 -9.08 -4.18 -7.29
N VAL A 163 -9.49 -3.29 -8.19
CA VAL A 163 -9.83 -1.90 -7.83
C VAL A 163 -11.13 -1.87 -7.00
N VAL A 164 -12.16 -2.62 -7.40
CA VAL A 164 -13.40 -2.73 -6.61
C VAL A 164 -13.12 -3.36 -5.26
N ALA A 165 -12.32 -4.44 -5.21
CA ALA A 165 -11.94 -5.07 -3.95
C ALA A 165 -11.22 -4.09 -3.01
N PHE A 166 -10.32 -3.26 -3.53
CA PHE A 166 -9.67 -2.21 -2.76
C PHE A 166 -10.69 -1.20 -2.20
N PHE A 167 -11.60 -0.68 -3.03
CA PHE A 167 -12.60 0.30 -2.58
C PHE A 167 -13.59 -0.31 -1.59
N LEU A 168 -13.92 -1.59 -1.69
CA LEU A 168 -14.72 -2.29 -0.68
C LEU A 168 -13.98 -2.34 0.67
N GLY A 169 -12.70 -2.71 0.68
CA GLY A 169 -11.88 -2.70 1.90
C GLY A 169 -11.78 -1.29 2.50
N PHE A 170 -11.57 -0.28 1.66
CA PHE A 170 -11.50 1.12 2.08
C PHE A 170 -12.84 1.62 2.64
N ALA A 171 -13.97 1.32 2.00
CA ALA A 171 -15.29 1.69 2.48
C ALA A 171 -15.61 1.06 3.85
N LEU A 172 -15.30 -0.23 4.03
CA LEU A 172 -15.44 -0.91 5.33
C LEU A 172 -14.55 -0.27 6.41
N ASN A 173 -13.32 0.11 6.04
CA ASN A 173 -12.40 0.79 6.95
C ASN A 173 -12.94 2.16 7.39
N VAL A 174 -13.43 2.97 6.46
CA VAL A 174 -14.00 4.30 6.76
C VAL A 174 -15.30 4.19 7.55
N ALA A 175 -16.17 3.26 7.20
CA ALA A 175 -17.48 3.04 7.86
C ALA A 175 -17.36 2.43 9.26
N ALA A 176 -16.17 1.99 9.69
CA ALA A 176 -15.99 1.32 10.97
C ALA A 176 -16.39 2.23 12.16
N PRO A 177 -17.21 1.74 13.10
CA PRO A 177 -17.75 2.54 14.22
C PRO A 177 -16.68 3.23 15.07
N GLY A 178 -15.52 2.61 15.25
CA GLY A 178 -14.41 3.19 16.01
C GLY A 178 -13.83 4.49 15.42
N ASN A 179 -14.13 4.83 14.16
CA ASN A 179 -13.74 6.10 13.57
C ASN A 179 -14.62 7.24 14.08
N TRP A 180 -15.92 6.98 14.27
CA TRP A 180 -16.87 7.94 14.82
C TRP A 180 -16.54 8.28 16.27
N VAL A 181 -16.26 7.25 17.09
CA VAL A 181 -15.85 7.45 18.49
C VAL A 181 -14.57 8.30 18.59
N ARG A 182 -13.62 8.09 17.69
CA ARG A 182 -12.40 8.94 17.63
C ARG A 182 -12.70 10.36 17.20
N ALA A 183 -13.61 10.56 16.24
CA ALA A 183 -13.99 11.87 15.76
C ALA A 183 -14.73 12.69 16.85
N GLU A 184 -15.57 12.05 17.65
CA GLU A 184 -16.26 12.67 18.80
C GLU A 184 -15.30 13.09 19.92
N GLY A 185 -14.25 12.26 20.17
CA GLY A 185 -13.19 12.55 21.18
C GLY A 185 -12.14 13.55 20.71
N ALA A 186 -11.99 13.73 19.40
CA ALA A 186 -11.11 14.73 18.82
C ALA A 186 -11.90 16.05 18.63
N SER A 187 -11.84 16.93 19.62
CA SER A 187 -12.23 18.36 19.45
C SER A 187 -11.22 19.01 18.49
N GLY A 188 -11.23 18.56 17.23
CA GLY A 188 -10.36 19.03 16.20
C GLY A 188 -10.67 20.49 15.87
N MET A 189 -9.64 21.35 15.80
CA MET A 189 -9.79 22.68 15.22
C MET A 189 -10.39 22.54 13.80
N ASN A 190 -11.35 23.40 13.50
CA ASN A 190 -11.86 23.53 12.14
C ASN A 190 -10.67 23.68 11.17
N PRO A 191 -10.56 22.87 10.10
CA PRO A 191 -9.42 22.91 9.17
C PRO A 191 -9.08 24.32 8.66
N VAL A 192 -10.10 25.18 8.51
CA VAL A 192 -9.93 26.58 8.11
C VAL A 192 -9.25 27.41 9.20
N LYS A 193 -9.48 27.11 10.49
CA LYS A 193 -8.80 27.79 11.62
C LYS A 193 -7.40 27.23 11.90
N ALA A 194 -7.06 26.09 11.38
CA ALA A 194 -5.74 25.49 11.56
C ALA A 194 -4.72 26.03 10.54
N VAL A 195 -5.16 26.73 9.50
CA VAL A 195 -4.33 27.31 8.43
C VAL A 195 -4.18 28.85 8.60
N LEU A 196 -5.00 29.48 9.44
CA LEU A 196 -4.92 30.88 9.82
C LEU A 196 -4.14 31.07 11.14
#